data_dd20c2218408be1d1ba92221f50513bc
#
_entry.id   dd20c2218408be1d1ba92221f50513bc
#
_cell.length_a   1.000
_cell.length_b   1.000
_cell.length_c   1.000
_cell.angle_alpha   90.00
_cell.angle_beta   90.00
_cell.angle_gamma   90.00
#
_symmetry.space_group_name_H-M   'P 1'
#
loop_
_entity.id
_entity.type
_entity.pdbx_description
1 polymer ?
#
loop_
_entity_poly.entity_id
_entity_poly.type
_entity_poly.pdbx_seq_one_letter_code
_entity_poly.pdbx_strand_id
1 'polypeptide(L)'
;RKIVLSMINEEIKTYLENSVLCWLATVDENNFPNVSPKEMFSYREPDIILIAHIASPQSVNNILNNPRVCVSLIDIFRQKGCKLKG
;
A
#
# COMPACT_ATOMS: atom_id res chain seq x y z
N ARG A 1 7.53 -6.98 -0.38
CA ARG A 1 7.76 -6.38 0.93
C ARG A 1 6.49 -6.38 1.77
N LYS A 2 6.65 -6.59 3.03
CA LYS A 2 5.56 -6.71 3.99
C LYS A 2 5.31 -5.37 4.66
N ILE A 3 4.05 -4.93 4.68
CA ILE A 3 3.62 -3.72 5.38
C ILE A 3 2.64 -4.15 6.48
N VAL A 4 2.97 -3.82 7.72
CA VAL A 4 2.12 -4.12 8.87
C VAL A 4 1.21 -2.93 9.15
N LEU A 5 -0.08 -3.19 9.22
CA LEU A 5 -1.12 -2.17 9.39
C LEU A 5 -1.94 -2.43 10.65
N SER A 6 -2.93 -1.57 10.89
CA SER A 6 -4.01 -1.90 11.82
C SER A 6 -4.81 -3.09 11.26
N MET A 7 -5.64 -3.70 12.11
CA MET A 7 -6.41 -4.89 11.75
C MET A 7 -7.12 -4.75 10.40
N ILE A 8 -6.96 -5.77 9.56
CA ILE A 8 -7.69 -5.87 8.30
C ILE A 8 -9.07 -6.45 8.60
N ASN A 9 -10.11 -5.65 8.45
CA ASN A 9 -11.49 -6.08 8.63
C ASN A 9 -12.11 -6.54 7.31
N GLU A 10 -13.36 -6.99 7.35
CA GLU A 10 -14.04 -7.50 6.15
C GLU A 10 -14.21 -6.45 5.05
N GLU A 11 -14.46 -5.21 5.44
CA GLU A 11 -14.58 -4.11 4.48
C GLU A 11 -13.24 -3.85 3.76
N ILE A 12 -12.15 -3.83 4.50
CA ILE A 12 -10.81 -3.65 3.93
C ILE A 12 -10.45 -4.80 3.00
N LYS A 13 -10.77 -6.05 3.38
CA LYS A 13 -10.56 -7.21 2.51
C LYS A 13 -11.30 -7.05 1.18
N THR A 14 -12.51 -6.55 1.22
CA THR A 14 -13.30 -6.32 0.00
C THR A 14 -12.58 -5.32 -0.91
N TYR A 15 -12.05 -4.23 -0.36
CA TYR A 15 -11.26 -3.28 -1.15
C TYR A 15 -9.99 -3.90 -1.71
N LEU A 16 -9.29 -4.70 -0.92
CA LEU A 16 -8.06 -5.37 -1.38
C LEU A 16 -8.33 -6.35 -2.51
N GLU A 17 -9.44 -7.08 -2.45
CA GLU A 17 -9.80 -8.06 -3.47
C GLU A 17 -10.33 -7.43 -4.75
N ASN A 18 -10.99 -6.29 -4.66
CA ASN A 18 -11.66 -5.65 -5.79
C ASN A 18 -10.84 -4.54 -6.44
N SER A 19 -9.73 -4.12 -5.83
CA SER A 19 -8.88 -3.07 -6.39
C SER A 19 -7.95 -3.65 -7.45
N VAL A 20 -7.94 -3.04 -8.63
CA VAL A 20 -7.06 -3.43 -9.73
C VAL A 20 -5.60 -3.11 -9.41
N LEU A 21 -5.39 -2.01 -8.72
CA LEU A 21 -4.08 -1.59 -8.26
C LEU A 21 -4.21 -0.87 -6.92
N CYS A 22 -3.10 -0.73 -6.23
CA CYS A 22 -3.00 0.17 -5.08
C CYS A 22 -1.92 1.22 -5.33
N TRP A 23 -1.98 2.30 -4.59
CA TRP A 23 -0.96 3.33 -4.60
C TRP A 23 -0.16 3.24 -3.31
N LEU A 24 1.16 3.14 -3.45
CA LEU A 24 2.07 3.12 -2.32
C LEU A 24 2.72 4.48 -2.19
N ALA A 25 2.45 5.16 -1.09
CA ALA A 25 3.06 6.44 -0.75
C ALA A 25 4.21 6.20 0.23
N THR A 26 5.35 6.78 -0.08
CA THR A 26 6.55 6.75 0.74
C THR A 26 7.10 8.16 0.87
N VAL A 27 8.10 8.35 1.70
CA VAL A 27 8.76 9.64 1.87
C VAL A 27 10.27 9.46 1.81
N ASP A 28 10.97 10.37 1.16
CA ASP A 28 12.42 10.31 1.08
C ASP A 28 13.09 10.96 2.30
N GLU A 29 14.42 10.95 2.32
CA GLU A 29 15.20 11.50 3.43
C GLU A 29 15.04 13.00 3.62
N ASN A 30 14.56 13.71 2.58
CA ASN A 30 14.29 15.15 2.62
C ASN A 30 12.81 15.46 2.84
N ASN A 31 12.02 14.47 3.24
CA ASN A 31 10.59 14.58 3.48
C ASN A 31 9.74 14.86 2.24
N PHE A 32 10.26 14.60 1.03
CA PHE A 32 9.45 14.65 -0.17
C PHE A 32 8.65 13.36 -0.31
N PRO A 33 7.34 13.47 -0.46
CA PRO A 33 6.50 12.27 -0.69
C PRO A 33 6.69 11.74 -2.11
N ASN A 34 6.59 10.42 -2.22
CA ASN A 34 6.62 9.70 -3.48
C ASN A 34 5.44 8.74 -3.51
N VAL A 35 4.78 8.64 -4.65
CA VAL A 35 3.63 7.77 -4.83
C VAL A 35 3.84 6.94 -6.08
N SER A 36 3.66 5.63 -5.97
CA SER A 36 3.76 4.75 -7.12
C SER A 36 2.63 3.72 -7.13
N PRO A 37 2.11 3.37 -8.31
CA PRO A 37 1.09 2.33 -8.41
C PRO A 37 1.73 0.95 -8.25
N LYS A 38 0.99 0.03 -7.63
CA LYS A 38 1.38 -1.36 -7.45
C LYS A 38 0.25 -2.25 -7.90
N GLU A 39 0.54 -3.12 -8.86
CA GLU A 39 -0.44 -4.03 -9.43
C GLU A 39 -0.43 -5.40 -8.76
N MET A 40 0.71 -5.80 -8.21
CA MET A 40 0.87 -7.10 -7.56
C MET A 40 0.94 -6.92 -6.05
N PHE A 41 -0.18 -7.14 -5.41
CA PHE A 41 -0.29 -7.07 -3.97
C PHE A 41 -1.29 -8.11 -3.46
N SER A 42 -1.10 -8.50 -2.21
CA SER A 42 -2.01 -9.41 -1.53
C SER A 42 -2.01 -9.07 -0.03
N TYR A 43 -2.75 -9.82 0.73
CA TYR A 43 -2.80 -9.59 2.17
C TYR A 43 -2.75 -10.89 2.94
N ARG A 44 -2.34 -10.79 4.20
CA ARG A 44 -2.43 -11.86 5.18
C ARG A 44 -3.07 -11.30 6.44
N GLU A 45 -4.04 -12.00 6.95
CA GLU A 45 -4.65 -11.63 8.21
C GLU A 45 -3.65 -11.77 9.36
N PRO A 46 -3.75 -10.97 10.40
CA PRO A 46 -4.79 -9.95 10.60
C PRO A 46 -4.44 -8.55 10.07
N ASP A 47 -3.18 -8.28 9.69
CA ASP A 47 -2.72 -6.90 9.54
C ASP A 47 -1.57 -6.72 8.54
N ILE A 48 -1.36 -7.65 7.63
CA ILE A 48 -0.22 -7.63 6.73
C ILE A 48 -0.65 -7.42 5.28
N ILE A 49 -0.02 -6.47 4.60
CA ILE A 49 -0.13 -6.32 3.14
C ILE A 49 1.22 -6.65 2.52
N LEU A 50 1.19 -7.46 1.47
CA LEU A 50 2.35 -7.87 0.71
C LEU A 50 2.34 -7.16 -0.64
N ILE A 51 3.41 -6.46 -0.96
CA ILE A 51 3.54 -5.75 -2.23
C ILE A 51 4.82 -6.20 -2.92
N ALA A 52 4.71 -6.56 -4.19
CA ALA A 52 5.86 -6.94 -5.00
C ALA A 52 6.68 -5.70 -5.39
N HIS A 53 8.00 -5.83 -5.35
CA HIS A 53 8.96 -4.75 -5.61
C HIS A 53 9.31 -4.65 -7.09
N ILE A 54 8.37 -4.58 -7.97
CA ILE A 54 8.70 -4.54 -9.39
C ILE A 54 8.84 -3.08 -9.82
N ALA A 55 10.02 -2.73 -10.37
CA ALA A 55 10.29 -1.45 -11.01
C ALA A 55 10.03 -0.19 -10.15
N SER A 56 10.37 -0.23 -8.86
CA SER A 56 10.21 0.92 -7.97
C SER A 56 11.41 1.11 -7.03
N PRO A 57 12.63 1.34 -7.57
CA PRO A 57 13.80 1.50 -6.71
C PRO A 57 13.69 2.69 -5.76
N GLN A 58 13.04 3.77 -6.16
CA GLN A 58 12.84 4.94 -5.31
C GLN A 58 11.99 4.62 -4.08
N SER A 59 10.91 3.86 -4.25
CA SER A 59 10.07 3.43 -3.12
C SER A 59 10.85 2.55 -2.15
N VAL A 60 11.66 1.62 -2.66
CA VAL A 60 12.49 0.74 -1.83
C VAL A 60 13.49 1.56 -1.01
N ASN A 61 14.19 2.48 -1.65
CA ASN A 61 15.16 3.34 -0.97
C ASN A 61 14.48 4.20 0.10
N ASN A 62 13.32 4.75 -0.19
CA ASN A 62 12.55 5.55 0.75
C ASN A 62 12.19 4.74 2.00
N ILE A 63 11.71 3.52 1.81
CA ILE A 63 11.30 2.65 2.93
C ILE A 63 12.50 2.23 3.78
N LEU A 64 13.66 2.03 3.18
CA LEU A 64 14.88 1.71 3.93
C LEU A 64 15.29 2.86 4.85
N ASN A 65 15.04 4.10 4.47
CA ASN A 65 15.35 5.28 5.27
C ASN A 65 14.21 5.65 6.21
N ASN A 66 12.96 5.52 5.75
CA ASN A 66 11.78 5.80 6.55
C ASN A 66 10.71 4.74 6.24
N PRO A 67 10.44 3.82 7.16
CA PRO A 67 9.53 2.71 6.92
C PRO A 67 8.04 3.09 6.96
N ARG A 68 7.71 4.32 7.28
CA ARG A 68 6.33 4.77 7.33
C ARG A 68 5.78 4.95 5.93
N VAL A 69 4.63 4.34 5.66
CA VAL A 69 4.01 4.30 4.34
C VAL A 69 2.50 4.50 4.45
N CYS A 70 1.90 4.77 3.30
CA CYS A 70 0.45 4.77 3.17
C CYS A 70 0.10 4.00 1.90
N VAL A 71 -0.84 3.08 2.01
CA VAL A 71 -1.38 2.33 0.87
C VAL A 71 -2.79 2.82 0.62
N SER A 72 -3.06 3.29 -0.59
CA SER A 72 -4.38 3.75 -1.01
C SER A 72 -4.99 2.75 -1.99
N LEU A 73 -6.23 2.37 -1.72
CA LEU A 73 -6.98 1.39 -2.49
C LEU A 73 -8.28 2.03 -2.97
N ILE A 74 -8.71 1.67 -4.17
CA ILE A 74 -10.00 2.13 -4.69
C ILE A 74 -10.69 1.02 -5.47
N ASP A 75 -11.97 0.82 -5.18
CA ASP A 75 -12.87 0.04 -6.01
C ASP A 75 -13.55 1.02 -6.96
N ILE A 76 -13.05 1.09 -8.19
CA ILE A 76 -13.48 2.09 -9.15
C ILE A 76 -14.94 1.92 -9.59
N PHE A 77 -15.45 0.71 -9.57
CA PHE A 77 -16.83 0.44 -9.93
C PHE A 77 -17.82 0.92 -8.87
N ARG A 78 -17.44 0.80 -7.60
CA ARG A 78 -18.25 1.30 -6.49
C ARG A 78 -17.92 2.75 -6.12
N GLN A 79 -16.83 3.28 -6.67
CA GLN A 79 -16.32 4.63 -6.38
C GLN A 79 -16.05 4.83 -4.87
N LYS A 80 -15.57 3.79 -4.22
CA LYS A 80 -15.22 3.81 -2.80
C LYS A 80 -13.81 3.27 -2.61
N GLY A 81 -13.13 3.80 -1.64
CA GLY A 81 -11.77 3.38 -1.36
C GLY A 81 -11.41 3.58 0.11
N CYS A 82 -10.19 3.22 0.42
CA CYS A 82 -9.62 3.43 1.75
C CYS A 82 -8.12 3.66 1.65
N LYS A 83 -7.54 4.17 2.72
CA LYS A 83 -6.10 4.28 2.86
C LYS A 83 -5.67 3.60 4.15
N LEU A 84 -4.54 2.93 4.11
CA LEU A 84 -3.99 2.16 5.21
C LEU A 84 -2.58 2.69 5.51
N LYS A 85 -2.39 3.18 6.71
CA LYS A 85 -1.10 3.71 7.16
C LYS A 85 -0.35 2.65 7.94
N GLY A 86 0.93 2.52 7.65
CA GLY A 86 1.74 1.51 8.32
C GLY A 86 3.21 1.85 8.41
#